data_646c4f2b6a9b22b83ec6890791bcb832
#
_entry.id   646c4f2b6a9b22b83ec6890791bcb832
#
_cell.length_a   1.000
_cell.length_b   1.000
_cell.length_c   1.000
_cell.angle_alpha   90.00
_cell.angle_beta   90.00
_cell.angle_gamma   90.00
#
_symmetry.space_group_name_H-M   'P 1'
#
loop_
_entity.id
_entity.type
_entity.pdbx_description
1 polymer ?
#
loop_
_entity_poly.entity_id
_entity_poly.type
_entity_poly.pdbx_seq_one_letter_code
_entity_poly.pdbx_strand_id
1 'polypeptide(L)'
;MATITYTVTVATGTNQYSANANKFYINGEVSPVLELKEGNTYKFDQSDSTNGTGGGHPLRFSATANGTWGTPPGGTAGTGVEYTTGVTTNGTPGTAGAYTQIVVAPVATTGAPVLFYYCSNHSGMGNTALTTPPTSGQTFFNPTMDEVIEEAFERTSMRGTRTGFQLRSARRSLNIMFQEWANRGVHLWKIKSVSYTHLTLPTILLV
;
A
#
# COMPACT_ATOMS: atom_id res chain seq x y z
N MET A 1 13.69 -13.59 4.37
CA MET A 1 12.78 -12.60 4.98
C MET A 1 13.56 -11.33 5.21
N ALA A 2 13.13 -10.23 4.64
CA ALA A 2 13.75 -8.92 4.87
C ALA A 2 12.99 -8.17 5.97
N THR A 3 13.70 -7.42 6.82
CA THR A 3 13.08 -6.48 7.75
C THR A 3 13.23 -5.08 7.18
N ILE A 4 12.09 -4.41 6.98
CA ILE A 4 12.01 -3.05 6.46
C ILE A 4 11.52 -2.15 7.59
N THR A 5 12.26 -1.09 7.89
CA THR A 5 11.89 -0.15 8.95
C THR A 5 11.38 1.14 8.36
N TYR A 6 10.21 1.56 8.82
CA TYR A 6 9.60 2.86 8.54
C TYR A 6 9.67 3.74 9.77
N THR A 7 10.05 5.00 9.60
CA THR A 7 9.92 6.01 10.66
C THR A 7 8.49 6.51 10.71
N VAL A 8 7.93 6.64 11.91
CA VAL A 8 6.58 7.16 12.12
C VAL A 8 6.66 8.41 12.95
N THR A 9 6.07 9.49 12.45
CA THR A 9 5.87 10.74 13.19
C THR A 9 4.41 11.16 13.13
N VAL A 10 3.99 12.08 13.96
CA VAL A 10 2.62 12.61 13.99
C VAL A 10 2.66 14.13 13.81
N ALA A 11 1.89 14.59 12.83
CA ALA A 11 1.72 16.04 12.60
C ALA A 11 0.32 16.32 12.02
N THR A 12 -0.06 17.59 11.99
CA THR A 12 -1.30 18.01 11.34
C THR A 12 -1.21 17.79 9.83
N GLY A 13 -2.22 17.17 9.26
CA GLY A 13 -2.30 16.86 7.84
C GLY A 13 -3.72 16.58 7.37
N THR A 14 -3.85 16.22 6.09
CA THR A 14 -5.13 15.88 5.45
C THR A 14 -5.01 14.52 4.79
N ASN A 15 -6.02 13.66 4.99
CA ASN A 15 -6.17 12.39 4.27
C ASN A 15 -7.66 12.16 3.93
N GLN A 16 -8.02 10.96 3.44
CA GLN A 16 -9.39 10.62 3.05
C GLN A 16 -10.41 10.65 4.20
N TYR A 17 -9.97 10.62 5.46
CA TYR A 17 -10.87 10.59 6.61
C TYR A 17 -11.14 11.97 7.19
N SER A 18 -10.15 12.85 7.20
CA SER A 18 -10.31 14.22 7.74
C SER A 18 -9.20 15.16 7.30
N ALA A 19 -9.53 16.45 7.26
CA ALA A 19 -8.61 17.55 7.01
C ALA A 19 -8.13 18.18 8.33
N ASN A 20 -6.93 18.78 8.31
CA ASN A 20 -6.37 19.58 9.41
C ASN A 20 -6.41 18.90 10.79
N ALA A 21 -6.11 17.61 10.83
CA ALA A 21 -6.07 16.84 12.06
C ALA A 21 -4.78 16.00 12.11
N ASN A 22 -4.44 15.46 13.29
CA ASN A 22 -3.28 14.62 13.45
C ASN A 22 -3.32 13.42 12.50
N LYS A 23 -2.21 13.18 11.81
CA LYS A 23 -2.00 12.08 10.88
C LYS A 23 -0.68 11.40 11.18
N PHE A 24 -0.60 10.11 10.87
CA PHE A 24 0.68 9.44 10.76
C PHE A 24 1.41 9.92 9.50
N TYR A 25 2.66 10.30 9.70
CA TYR A 25 3.63 10.49 8.63
C TYR A 25 4.57 9.30 8.64
N ILE A 26 4.61 8.57 7.54
CA ILE A 26 5.47 7.40 7.38
C ILE A 26 6.60 7.74 6.41
N ASN A 27 7.84 7.70 6.90
CA ASN A 27 9.01 8.20 6.17
C ASN A 27 8.82 9.64 5.64
N GLY A 28 8.09 10.49 6.38
CA GLY A 28 7.82 11.89 6.02
C GLY A 28 6.63 12.12 5.09
N GLU A 29 5.95 11.08 4.63
CA GLU A 29 4.75 11.17 3.80
C GLU A 29 3.47 11.06 4.64
N VAL A 30 2.49 11.94 4.38
CA VAL A 30 1.24 11.97 5.13
C VAL A 30 0.34 10.80 4.77
N SER A 31 0.08 9.93 5.71
CA SER A 31 -0.80 8.77 5.60
C SER A 31 -0.70 8.05 4.24
N PRO A 32 0.51 7.61 3.80
CA PRO A 32 0.66 6.96 2.50
C PRO A 32 -0.10 5.63 2.44
N VAL A 33 -0.47 5.21 1.23
CA VAL A 33 -0.85 3.81 0.99
C VAL A 33 0.41 2.97 1.05
N LEU A 34 0.42 1.96 1.91
CA LEU A 34 1.57 1.07 2.08
C LEU A 34 1.41 -0.20 1.24
N GLU A 35 2.51 -0.68 0.68
CA GLU A 35 2.60 -2.00 0.05
C GLU A 35 3.45 -2.92 0.94
N LEU A 36 2.80 -3.89 1.56
CA LEU A 36 3.42 -4.84 2.47
C LEU A 36 3.47 -6.22 1.79
N LYS A 37 4.64 -6.62 1.33
CA LYS A 37 4.83 -7.92 0.65
C LYS A 37 4.81 -9.06 1.66
N GLU A 38 4.06 -10.12 1.32
CA GLU A 38 4.01 -11.36 2.10
C GLU A 38 5.42 -11.91 2.39
N GLY A 39 5.58 -12.51 3.55
CA GLY A 39 6.83 -13.10 4.03
C GLY A 39 7.87 -12.11 4.51
N ASN A 40 7.66 -10.79 4.35
CA ASN A 40 8.55 -9.76 4.89
C ASN A 40 8.06 -9.26 6.25
N THR A 41 9.00 -8.68 6.99
CA THR A 41 8.75 -8.01 8.26
C THR A 41 8.83 -6.50 8.06
N TYR A 42 7.81 -5.79 8.51
CA TYR A 42 7.76 -4.32 8.49
C TYR A 42 7.70 -3.79 9.91
N LYS A 43 8.68 -2.97 10.29
CA LYS A 43 8.77 -2.33 11.59
C LYS A 43 8.43 -0.86 11.45
N PHE A 44 7.43 -0.41 12.16
CA PHE A 44 7.00 0.99 12.25
C PHE A 44 7.57 1.55 13.54
N ASP A 45 8.69 2.26 13.42
CA ASP A 45 9.39 2.89 14.54
C ASP A 45 8.60 4.10 15.04
N GLN A 46 8.07 4.01 16.25
CA GLN A 46 7.27 5.01 16.93
C GLN A 46 8.03 5.70 18.08
N SER A 47 9.36 5.68 18.04
CA SER A 47 10.20 6.30 19.08
C SER A 47 10.19 7.82 19.03
N ASP A 48 9.81 8.44 17.90
CA ASP A 48 9.70 9.89 17.80
C ASP A 48 8.66 10.45 18.78
N SER A 49 9.03 11.52 19.50
CA SER A 49 8.24 12.12 20.58
C SER A 49 6.84 12.58 20.16
N THR A 50 6.65 12.91 18.87
CA THR A 50 5.33 13.30 18.34
C THR A 50 4.29 12.18 18.46
N ASN A 51 4.72 10.90 18.46
CA ASN A 51 3.83 9.76 18.69
C ASN A 51 3.29 9.69 20.12
N GLY A 52 3.91 10.39 21.08
CA GLY A 52 3.49 10.44 22.48
C GLY A 52 2.58 11.62 22.84
N THR A 53 2.36 12.55 21.92
CA THR A 53 1.53 13.74 22.19
C THR A 53 0.05 13.40 22.28
N GLY A 54 -0.76 14.27 22.89
CA GLY A 54 -2.23 14.15 22.88
C GLY A 54 -2.81 12.83 23.40
N GLY A 55 -2.15 12.16 24.32
CA GLY A 55 -2.58 10.86 24.85
C GLY A 55 -1.98 9.65 24.14
N GLY A 56 -1.03 9.88 23.24
CA GLY A 56 -0.31 8.84 22.51
C GLY A 56 -1.01 8.36 21.24
N HIS A 57 -0.21 7.92 20.29
CA HIS A 57 -0.69 7.48 18.97
C HIS A 57 -0.18 6.07 18.61
N PRO A 58 -0.70 5.01 19.26
CA PRO A 58 -0.31 3.65 18.91
C PRO A 58 -0.78 3.29 17.51
N LEU A 59 0.16 2.95 16.62
CA LEU A 59 -0.17 2.43 15.29
C LEU A 59 -0.61 0.97 15.41
N ARG A 60 -1.73 0.62 14.82
CA ARG A 60 -2.32 -0.72 14.79
C ARG A 60 -2.81 -1.05 13.37
N PHE A 61 -3.15 -2.32 13.16
CA PHE A 61 -3.69 -2.82 11.90
C PHE A 61 -5.12 -3.35 12.09
N SER A 62 -5.91 -3.30 11.01
CA SER A 62 -7.28 -3.84 10.97
C SER A 62 -7.63 -4.26 9.54
N ALA A 63 -8.56 -5.20 9.38
CA ALA A 63 -9.21 -5.50 8.11
C ALA A 63 -10.35 -4.51 7.79
N THR A 64 -10.68 -3.61 8.72
CA THR A 64 -11.70 -2.57 8.55
C THR A 64 -11.04 -1.22 8.32
N ALA A 65 -11.49 -0.48 7.32
CA ALA A 65 -11.02 0.89 7.05
C ALA A 65 -11.19 1.77 8.30
N ASN A 66 -10.15 2.56 8.63
CA ASN A 66 -10.09 3.35 9.87
C ASN A 66 -10.09 2.51 11.17
N GLY A 67 -9.78 1.21 11.08
CA GLY A 67 -9.62 0.33 12.24
C GLY A 67 -10.86 0.19 13.10
N THR A 68 -10.68 0.22 14.41
CA THR A 68 -11.75 0.12 15.39
C THR A 68 -12.77 1.27 15.34
N TRP A 69 -12.44 2.36 14.67
CA TRP A 69 -13.33 3.51 14.42
C TRP A 69 -14.24 3.32 13.22
N GLY A 70 -13.90 2.37 12.35
CA GLY A 70 -14.60 2.12 11.10
C GLY A 70 -15.83 1.24 11.23
N THR A 71 -16.50 1.05 10.09
CA THR A 71 -17.66 0.16 9.95
C THR A 71 -17.21 -1.07 9.16
N PRO A 72 -17.18 -2.27 9.77
CA PRO A 72 -16.91 -3.49 9.02
C PRO A 72 -18.09 -3.84 8.09
N PRO A 73 -17.88 -4.63 7.05
CA PRO A 73 -18.96 -5.06 6.15
C PRO A 73 -20.11 -5.73 6.93
N GLY A 74 -21.33 -5.19 6.79
CA GLY A 74 -22.50 -5.67 7.51
C GLY A 74 -22.56 -5.35 8.99
N GLY A 75 -21.62 -4.55 9.51
CA GLY A 75 -21.53 -4.18 10.94
C GLY A 75 -22.01 -2.77 11.24
N THR A 76 -21.76 -2.32 12.46
CA THR A 76 -22.07 -0.98 12.97
C THR A 76 -20.82 -0.09 12.95
N ALA A 77 -21.00 1.22 12.86
CA ALA A 77 -19.90 2.19 12.96
C ALA A 77 -19.17 2.07 14.30
N GLY A 78 -17.83 2.12 14.25
CA GLY A 78 -17.00 2.00 15.47
C GLY A 78 -16.87 0.58 16.03
N THR A 79 -17.20 -0.46 15.26
CA THR A 79 -17.08 -1.86 15.68
C THR A 79 -16.03 -2.64 14.89
N GLY A 80 -15.13 -1.93 14.19
CA GLY A 80 -13.98 -2.58 13.53
C GLY A 80 -13.09 -3.30 14.54
N VAL A 81 -12.42 -4.36 14.11
CA VAL A 81 -11.58 -5.22 14.95
C VAL A 81 -10.13 -5.04 14.61
N GLU A 82 -9.26 -4.99 15.63
CA GLU A 82 -7.81 -4.99 15.45
C GLU A 82 -7.34 -6.30 14.82
N TYR A 83 -6.45 -6.19 13.85
CA TYR A 83 -5.76 -7.32 13.22
C TYR A 83 -4.44 -7.58 13.96
N THR A 84 -4.31 -8.77 14.54
CA THR A 84 -3.17 -9.13 15.38
C THR A 84 -2.28 -10.24 14.81
N THR A 85 -2.68 -10.87 13.72
CA THR A 85 -1.91 -11.97 13.12
C THR A 85 -0.54 -11.47 12.62
N GLY A 86 0.52 -12.00 13.19
CA GLY A 86 1.90 -11.60 12.88
C GLY A 86 2.28 -10.21 13.40
N VAL A 87 1.42 -9.54 14.17
CA VAL A 87 1.68 -8.21 14.73
C VAL A 87 2.28 -8.31 16.12
N THR A 88 3.33 -7.54 16.36
CA THR A 88 3.95 -7.36 17.68
C THR A 88 4.16 -5.87 17.95
N THR A 89 4.06 -5.48 19.20
CA THR A 89 4.29 -4.10 19.64
C THR A 89 5.28 -4.06 20.78
N ASN A 90 6.05 -2.97 20.88
CA ASN A 90 7.01 -2.76 21.95
C ASN A 90 6.99 -1.30 22.40
N GLY A 91 7.09 -1.09 23.71
CA GLY A 91 7.19 0.24 24.31
C GLY A 91 5.92 1.08 24.19
N THR A 92 6.03 2.30 24.68
CA THR A 92 4.97 3.32 24.58
C THR A 92 5.29 4.26 23.43
N PRO A 93 4.37 4.51 22.49
CA PRO A 93 4.62 5.46 21.39
C PRO A 93 5.14 6.81 21.91
N GLY A 94 6.17 7.33 21.25
CA GLY A 94 6.87 8.54 21.66
C GLY A 94 8.04 8.32 22.62
N THR A 95 8.33 7.06 22.99
CA THR A 95 9.51 6.72 23.81
C THR A 95 10.53 5.92 23.01
N ALA A 96 11.78 6.01 23.41
CA ALA A 96 12.88 5.29 22.75
C ALA A 96 12.60 3.78 22.64
N GLY A 97 12.76 3.22 21.45
CA GLY A 97 12.55 1.80 21.16
C GLY A 97 11.09 1.38 20.98
N ALA A 98 10.14 2.31 21.02
CA ALA A 98 8.73 2.00 20.73
C ALA A 98 8.53 1.66 19.26
N TYR A 99 7.78 0.59 18.98
CA TYR A 99 7.42 0.21 17.60
C TYR A 99 6.17 -0.66 17.55
N THR A 100 5.56 -0.68 16.38
CA THR A 100 4.65 -1.74 15.94
C THR A 100 5.30 -2.46 14.77
N GLN A 101 5.29 -3.79 14.78
CA GLN A 101 5.87 -4.62 13.74
C GLN A 101 4.84 -5.62 13.24
N ILE A 102 4.84 -5.87 11.93
CA ILE A 102 4.04 -6.91 11.30
C ILE A 102 4.92 -7.84 10.47
N VAL A 103 4.79 -9.14 10.69
CA VAL A 103 5.24 -10.18 9.76
C VAL A 103 4.06 -10.48 8.86
N VAL A 104 4.16 -10.12 7.58
CA VAL A 104 3.02 -10.24 6.66
C VAL A 104 2.80 -11.70 6.31
N ALA A 105 1.73 -12.26 6.85
CA ALA A 105 1.32 -13.63 6.58
C ALA A 105 0.71 -13.76 5.18
N PRO A 106 0.78 -14.96 4.53
CA PRO A 106 0.16 -15.20 3.24
C PRO A 106 -1.34 -14.92 3.26
N VAL A 107 -1.85 -14.24 2.24
CA VAL A 107 -3.29 -13.93 2.07
C VAL A 107 -4.16 -15.16 2.20
N ALA A 108 -3.70 -16.31 1.68
CA ALA A 108 -4.38 -17.59 1.79
C ALA A 108 -4.58 -18.06 3.26
N THR A 109 -3.73 -17.60 4.18
CA THR A 109 -3.77 -17.95 5.60
C THR A 109 -4.61 -16.98 6.41
N THR A 110 -4.59 -15.69 6.06
CA THR A 110 -5.22 -14.62 6.85
C THR A 110 -6.61 -14.24 6.38
N GLY A 111 -6.94 -14.54 5.12
CA GLY A 111 -8.18 -14.09 4.49
C GLY A 111 -8.31 -12.56 4.33
N ALA A 112 -7.29 -11.79 4.70
CA ALA A 112 -7.29 -10.33 4.67
C ALA A 112 -6.31 -9.79 3.59
N PRO A 113 -6.75 -9.69 2.32
CA PRO A 113 -5.89 -9.21 1.24
C PRO A 113 -5.57 -7.71 1.37
N VAL A 114 -6.37 -6.97 2.13
CA VAL A 114 -6.19 -5.55 2.39
C VAL A 114 -6.28 -5.31 3.88
N LEU A 115 -5.24 -4.67 4.42
CA LEU A 115 -5.24 -4.16 5.78
C LEU A 115 -5.28 -2.63 5.75
N PHE A 116 -5.61 -2.07 6.90
CA PHE A 116 -5.56 -0.64 7.17
C PHE A 116 -4.73 -0.41 8.42
N TYR A 117 -3.80 0.53 8.37
CA TYR A 117 -3.14 1.00 9.59
C TYR A 117 -3.92 2.19 10.14
N TYR A 118 -4.00 2.27 11.45
CA TYR A 118 -4.80 3.27 12.16
C TYR A 118 -4.20 3.56 13.54
N CYS A 119 -4.66 4.62 14.19
CA CYS A 119 -4.35 4.89 15.58
C CYS A 119 -5.46 4.32 16.48
N SER A 120 -5.09 3.53 17.51
CA SER A 120 -6.10 2.99 18.45
C SER A 120 -6.77 4.05 19.31
N ASN A 121 -6.13 5.20 19.52
CA ASN A 121 -6.64 6.26 20.40
C ASN A 121 -7.38 7.38 19.64
N HIS A 122 -7.14 7.53 18.33
CA HIS A 122 -7.70 8.63 17.53
C HIS A 122 -8.11 8.15 16.15
N SER A 123 -9.32 8.55 15.74
CA SER A 123 -9.86 8.24 14.42
C SER A 123 -9.13 8.98 13.29
N GLY A 124 -9.07 8.38 12.10
CA GLY A 124 -8.72 9.05 10.86
C GLY A 124 -7.23 9.37 10.67
N MET A 125 -6.32 8.72 11.40
CA MET A 125 -4.88 9.03 11.32
C MET A 125 -4.11 8.25 10.27
N GLY A 126 -4.61 7.10 9.83
CA GLY A 126 -3.92 6.16 8.94
C GLY A 126 -4.48 6.06 7.54
N ASN A 127 -4.18 4.95 6.87
CA ASN A 127 -4.60 4.66 5.51
C ASN A 127 -4.57 3.14 5.23
N THR A 128 -4.66 2.76 3.97
CA THR A 128 -4.60 1.40 3.47
C THR A 128 -3.18 0.84 3.57
N ALA A 129 -3.07 -0.44 3.93
CA ALA A 129 -1.87 -1.24 3.84
C ALA A 129 -2.18 -2.48 3.00
N LEU A 130 -1.78 -2.45 1.73
CA LEU A 130 -1.97 -3.54 0.78
C LEU A 130 -1.00 -4.68 1.14
N THR A 131 -1.53 -5.86 1.43
CA THR A 131 -0.74 -7.07 1.58
C THR A 131 -0.70 -7.75 0.23
N THR A 132 0.33 -7.47 -0.57
CA THR A 132 0.49 -8.11 -1.87
C THR A 132 1.13 -9.48 -1.70
N PRO A 133 0.62 -10.54 -2.36
CA PRO A 133 1.34 -11.80 -2.40
C PRO A 133 2.75 -11.59 -2.97
N PRO A 134 3.74 -12.35 -2.51
CA PRO A 134 5.02 -12.39 -3.19
C PRO A 134 4.73 -12.78 -4.64
N THR A 135 5.29 -12.08 -5.58
CA THR A 135 5.03 -12.15 -7.02
C THR A 135 5.18 -13.58 -7.58
N SER A 136 4.29 -14.47 -7.19
CA SER A 136 4.14 -15.80 -7.78
C SER A 136 2.66 -16.05 -8.04
N GLY A 137 2.15 -15.53 -9.17
CA GLY A 137 0.92 -15.99 -9.79
C GLY A 137 -0.30 -15.08 -9.83
N GLN A 138 -0.26 -13.84 -9.32
CA GLN A 138 -1.27 -12.84 -9.67
C GLN A 138 -0.58 -11.63 -10.27
N THR A 139 -0.46 -11.65 -11.57
CA THR A 139 0.06 -10.56 -12.36
C THR A 139 -0.94 -9.42 -12.42
N PHE A 140 -0.91 -8.51 -11.46
CA PHE A 140 -1.10 -7.14 -11.90
C PHE A 140 0.13 -6.83 -12.75
N PHE A 141 -0.03 -6.90 -14.06
CA PHE A 141 1.00 -6.54 -15.00
C PHE A 141 1.25 -5.03 -14.84
N ASN A 142 2.13 -4.69 -13.92
CA ASN A 142 2.61 -3.34 -13.68
C ASN A 142 4.15 -3.37 -13.58
N PRO A 143 4.81 -3.86 -14.66
CA PRO A 143 6.26 -3.88 -14.68
C PRO A 143 6.77 -2.46 -14.68
N THR A 144 7.80 -2.21 -13.87
CA THR A 144 8.55 -0.98 -13.99
C THR A 144 9.22 -0.93 -15.37
N MET A 145 9.51 0.26 -15.88
CA MET A 145 10.20 0.41 -17.15
C MET A 145 11.54 -0.34 -17.16
N ASP A 146 12.21 -0.41 -16.03
CA ASP A 146 13.49 -1.11 -15.88
C ASP A 146 13.32 -2.63 -15.95
N GLU A 147 12.27 -3.20 -15.35
CA GLU A 147 11.96 -4.63 -15.47
C GLU A 147 11.65 -5.03 -16.92
N VAL A 148 10.89 -4.21 -17.66
CA VAL A 148 10.62 -4.45 -19.08
C VAL A 148 11.90 -4.43 -19.90
N ILE A 149 12.80 -3.50 -19.60
CA ILE A 149 14.10 -3.38 -20.29
C ILE A 149 14.99 -4.58 -19.96
N GLU A 150 15.09 -4.99 -18.71
CA GLU A 150 15.88 -6.16 -18.31
C GLU A 150 15.35 -7.44 -18.94
N GLU A 151 14.05 -7.68 -18.93
CA GLU A 151 13.41 -8.81 -19.61
C GLU A 151 13.72 -8.81 -21.13
N ALA A 152 13.69 -7.65 -21.77
CA ALA A 152 14.04 -7.53 -23.18
C ALA A 152 15.50 -7.91 -23.44
N PHE A 153 16.44 -7.51 -22.58
CA PHE A 153 17.82 -7.90 -22.67
C PHE A 153 18.04 -9.40 -22.45
N GLU A 154 17.32 -10.00 -21.50
CA GLU A 154 17.39 -11.44 -21.23
C GLU A 154 16.92 -12.25 -22.45
N ARG A 155 15.83 -11.84 -23.10
CA ARG A 155 15.29 -12.50 -24.30
C ARG A 155 16.23 -12.39 -25.50
N THR A 156 17.04 -11.34 -25.57
CA THR A 156 18.06 -11.21 -26.63
C THR A 156 19.37 -11.94 -26.32
N SER A 157 19.39 -12.77 -25.28
CA SER A 157 20.58 -13.51 -24.81
C SER A 157 21.75 -12.63 -24.39
N MET A 158 21.55 -11.35 -24.20
CA MET A 158 22.53 -10.43 -23.65
C MET A 158 22.62 -10.62 -22.13
N ARG A 159 23.46 -11.54 -21.68
CA ARG A 159 23.71 -11.79 -20.27
C ARG A 159 24.86 -10.92 -19.76
N GLY A 160 24.78 -10.39 -18.55
CA GLY A 160 25.82 -9.61 -17.89
C GLY A 160 25.37 -8.23 -17.43
N THR A 161 26.27 -7.49 -16.79
CA THR A 161 26.01 -6.14 -16.27
C THR A 161 25.77 -5.15 -17.41
N ARG A 162 24.67 -4.41 -17.36
CA ARG A 162 24.31 -3.40 -18.36
C ARG A 162 25.12 -2.13 -18.16
N THR A 163 25.60 -1.55 -19.26
CA THR A 163 26.21 -0.21 -19.19
C THR A 163 25.14 0.88 -19.10
N GLY A 164 25.46 1.99 -18.45
CA GLY A 164 24.54 3.13 -18.37
C GLY A 164 24.12 3.70 -19.73
N PHE A 165 24.93 3.48 -20.77
CA PHE A 165 24.59 3.83 -22.16
C PHE A 165 23.50 2.91 -22.72
N GLN A 166 23.63 1.60 -22.54
CA GLN A 166 22.65 0.61 -22.99
C GLN A 166 21.28 0.85 -22.34
N LEU A 167 21.24 1.08 -21.03
CA LEU A 167 19.99 1.37 -20.31
C LEU A 167 19.33 2.66 -20.79
N ARG A 168 20.10 3.75 -21.01
CA ARG A 168 19.55 5.01 -21.53
C ARG A 168 19.03 4.85 -22.97
N SER A 169 19.73 4.10 -23.81
CA SER A 169 19.29 3.83 -25.18
C SER A 169 17.99 3.02 -25.20
N ALA A 170 17.91 1.96 -24.39
CA ALA A 170 16.71 1.14 -24.26
C ALA A 170 15.49 1.92 -23.74
N ARG A 171 15.67 2.75 -22.70
CA ARG A 171 14.61 3.64 -22.19
C ARG A 171 14.10 4.61 -23.25
N ARG A 172 15.01 5.19 -24.05
CA ARG A 172 14.63 6.08 -25.16
C ARG A 172 13.80 5.35 -26.21
N SER A 173 14.23 4.17 -26.63
CA SER A 173 13.52 3.35 -27.61
C SER A 173 12.12 2.96 -27.12
N LEU A 174 12.00 2.57 -25.84
CA LEU A 174 10.73 2.22 -25.23
C LEU A 174 9.77 3.42 -25.15
N ASN A 175 10.29 4.61 -24.81
CA ASN A 175 9.49 5.83 -24.79
C ASN A 175 8.99 6.22 -26.20
N ILE A 176 9.81 6.08 -27.21
CA ILE A 176 9.39 6.34 -28.61
C ILE A 176 8.29 5.36 -29.02
N MET A 177 8.44 4.08 -28.70
CA MET A 177 7.43 3.06 -28.98
C MET A 177 6.09 3.39 -28.29
N PHE A 178 6.11 3.80 -27.01
CA PHE A 178 4.88 4.20 -26.30
C PHE A 178 4.23 5.43 -26.91
N GLN A 179 5.01 6.42 -27.37
CA GLN A 179 4.47 7.58 -28.07
C GLN A 179 3.82 7.18 -29.40
N GLU A 180 4.45 6.28 -30.14
CA GLU A 180 3.87 5.78 -31.38
C GLU A 180 2.57 5.01 -31.14
N TRP A 181 2.51 4.16 -30.12
CA TRP A 181 1.27 3.48 -29.74
C TRP A 181 0.17 4.45 -29.32
N ALA A 182 0.51 5.50 -28.56
CA ALA A 182 -0.44 6.55 -28.19
C ALA A 182 -1.00 7.25 -29.43
N ASN A 183 -0.16 7.55 -30.41
CA ASN A 183 -0.58 8.18 -31.67
C ASN A 183 -1.48 7.26 -32.53
N ARG A 184 -1.30 5.95 -32.40
CA ARG A 184 -2.16 4.94 -33.06
C ARG A 184 -3.44 4.62 -32.26
N GLY A 185 -3.72 5.33 -31.18
CA GLY A 185 -4.90 5.12 -30.35
C GLY A 185 -4.81 3.94 -29.37
N VAL A 186 -3.63 3.32 -29.21
CA VAL A 186 -3.41 2.25 -28.24
C VAL A 186 -3.12 2.88 -26.87
N HIS A 187 -4.12 2.93 -25.99
CA HIS A 187 -4.05 3.57 -24.68
C HIS A 187 -3.89 2.56 -23.53
N LEU A 188 -2.97 1.61 -23.65
CA LEU A 188 -2.78 0.53 -22.67
C LEU A 188 -2.44 1.03 -21.25
N TRP A 189 -1.85 2.21 -21.12
CA TRP A 189 -1.49 2.83 -19.83
C TRP A 189 -2.58 3.71 -19.23
N LYS A 190 -3.72 3.86 -19.88
CA LYS A 190 -4.90 4.58 -19.36
C LYS A 190 -5.97 3.65 -18.81
N ILE A 191 -5.62 2.47 -18.36
CA ILE A 191 -6.55 1.61 -17.63
C ILE A 191 -6.81 2.28 -16.28
N LYS A 192 -7.82 3.14 -16.22
CA LYS A 192 -8.43 3.51 -14.94
C LYS A 192 -9.26 2.31 -14.51
N SER A 193 -8.96 1.76 -13.34
CA SER A 193 -9.88 0.84 -12.68
C SER A 193 -11.19 1.56 -12.47
N VAL A 194 -12.20 1.27 -13.30
CA VAL A 194 -13.55 1.76 -13.11
C VAL A 194 -14.27 0.71 -12.28
N SER A 195 -14.48 1.00 -11.01
CA SER A 195 -15.36 0.20 -10.17
C SER A 195 -16.81 0.46 -10.62
N TYR A 196 -17.39 -0.51 -11.33
CA TYR A 196 -18.81 -0.49 -11.62
C TYR A 196 -19.59 -0.96 -10.40
N THR A 197 -20.20 -0.05 -9.69
CA THR A 197 -20.99 -0.39 -8.49
C THR A 197 -22.38 -0.94 -8.82
N HIS A 198 -22.91 -0.83 -10.06
CA HIS A 198 -24.10 -1.53 -10.51
C HIS A 198 -24.28 -1.42 -12.03
N LEU A 199 -24.35 -2.56 -12.70
CA LEU A 199 -25.08 -2.70 -13.97
C LEU A 199 -26.46 -3.27 -13.63
N THR A 200 -27.45 -2.39 -13.45
CA THR A 200 -28.83 -2.81 -13.63
C THR A 200 -29.07 -2.90 -15.14
N LEU A 201 -29.15 -4.12 -15.65
CA LEU A 201 -29.64 -4.36 -16.99
C LEU A 201 -31.06 -3.75 -17.09
N PRO A 202 -31.38 -2.92 -18.12
CA PRO A 202 -32.73 -2.50 -18.34
C PRO A 202 -33.57 -3.75 -18.65
N THR A 203 -34.59 -3.99 -17.84
CA THR A 203 -35.60 -5.01 -18.11
C THR A 203 -36.32 -4.61 -19.36
N ILE A 204 -36.08 -5.30 -20.46
CA ILE A 204 -36.90 -5.15 -21.67
C ILE A 204 -38.23 -5.82 -21.35
N LEU A 205 -39.26 -4.99 -21.11
CA LEU A 205 -40.63 -5.44 -21.03
C LEU A 205 -41.09 -5.68 -22.50
N LEU A 206 -41.16 -6.96 -22.88
CA LEU A 206 -41.84 -7.34 -24.12
C LEU A 206 -43.35 -7.23 -23.91
N VAL A 207 -43.99 -6.32 -24.67
CA VAL A 207 -45.41 -6.24 -24.86
C VAL A 207 -45.79 -7.09 -26.06
#